data_2f8bbd5cff5f37e107826730ec25c2bc
#
_entry.id   2f8bbd5cff5f37e107826730ec25c2bc
#
_cell.length_a   1.000
_cell.length_b   1.000
_cell.length_c   1.000
_cell.angle_alpha   90.00
_cell.angle_beta   90.00
_cell.angle_gamma   90.00
#
_symmetry.space_group_name_H-M   'P 1'
#
loop_
_entity.id
_entity.type
_entity.pdbx_description
1 polymer ?
#
loop_
_entity_poly.entity_id
_entity_poly.type
_entity_poly.pdbx_seq_one_letter_code
_entity_poly.pdbx_strand_id
1 'polypeptide(L)'
;MKKMLLTAAIAFTSLIASAQFMITADLDLEDFSTDSITETTDFGFGYMINDTWTVGATIPAGDNEDFRVFARYYWNESIYLTANTTAEDFSDNLRLGAGYSFAAYGSFYLEPNYTLSVKEDVNGDRNGKLKLGLAYRF
;
A
#
# COMPACT_ATOMS: atom_id res chain seq x y z
N MET A 1 27.05 11.58 -11.28
CA MET A 1 25.63 11.35 -11.61
C MET A 1 25.40 10.14 -12.50
N LYS A 2 26.11 10.01 -13.64
CA LYS A 2 25.92 8.84 -14.55
C LYS A 2 26.24 7.49 -13.89
N LYS A 3 27.24 7.43 -13.01
CA LYS A 3 27.61 6.21 -12.27
C LYS A 3 26.53 5.81 -11.24
N MET A 4 25.93 6.79 -10.57
CA MET A 4 24.85 6.52 -9.60
C MET A 4 23.56 6.04 -10.30
N LEU A 5 23.27 6.60 -11.47
CA LEU A 5 22.10 6.18 -12.28
C LEU A 5 22.30 4.75 -12.80
N LEU A 6 23.50 4.41 -13.24
CA LEU A 6 23.84 3.06 -13.71
C LEU A 6 23.77 2.04 -12.57
N THR A 7 24.31 2.39 -11.39
CA THR A 7 24.24 1.53 -10.21
C THR A 7 22.81 1.32 -9.75
N ALA A 8 22.00 2.38 -9.75
CA ALA A 8 20.58 2.29 -9.43
C ALA A 8 19.83 1.41 -10.45
N ALA A 9 20.12 1.54 -11.74
CA ALA A 9 19.50 0.73 -12.78
C ALA A 9 19.87 -0.76 -12.65
N ILE A 10 21.13 -1.07 -12.35
CA ILE A 10 21.60 -2.45 -12.14
C ILE A 10 20.97 -3.04 -10.87
N ALA A 11 20.89 -2.26 -9.79
CA ALA A 11 20.23 -2.69 -8.57
C ALA A 11 18.74 -2.95 -8.82
N PHE A 12 18.08 -2.09 -9.60
CA PHE A 12 16.68 -2.24 -9.95
C PHE A 12 16.43 -3.49 -10.80
N THR A 13 17.29 -3.76 -11.78
CA THR A 13 17.17 -4.98 -12.62
C THR A 13 17.42 -6.26 -11.83
N SER A 14 18.35 -6.25 -10.88
CA SER A 14 18.61 -7.42 -10.02
C SER A 14 17.46 -7.69 -9.05
N LEU A 15 16.76 -6.65 -8.59
CA LEU A 15 15.57 -6.79 -7.77
C LEU A 15 14.39 -7.39 -8.54
N ILE A 16 14.19 -6.97 -9.79
CA ILE A 16 13.13 -7.53 -10.65
C ILE A 16 13.37 -9.03 -10.93
N ALA A 17 14.61 -9.44 -11.06
CA ALA A 17 14.97 -10.83 -11.33
C ALA A 17 14.65 -11.79 -10.15
N SER A 18 14.45 -11.26 -8.94
CA SER A 18 14.13 -12.07 -7.75
C SER A 18 12.63 -12.25 -7.50
N ALA A 19 11.75 -11.69 -8.35
CA ALA A 19 10.29 -11.80 -8.26
C ALA A 19 9.73 -11.47 -6.86
N GLN A 20 10.19 -10.36 -6.28
CA GLN A 20 9.82 -9.92 -4.93
C GLN A 20 9.07 -8.59 -4.91
N PHE A 21 8.41 -8.24 -6.01
CA PHE A 21 7.67 -7.00 -6.11
C PHE A 21 6.17 -7.20 -6.11
N MET A 22 5.47 -6.22 -5.60
CA MET A 22 4.02 -6.17 -5.57
C MET A 22 3.56 -4.80 -6.05
N ILE A 23 2.57 -4.78 -6.94
CA ILE A 23 1.84 -3.57 -7.32
C ILE A 23 0.45 -3.67 -6.72
N THR A 24 -0.02 -2.59 -6.10
CA THR A 24 -1.35 -2.54 -5.50
C THR A 24 -2.17 -1.39 -6.06
N ALA A 25 -3.47 -1.57 -6.08
CA ALA A 25 -4.45 -0.53 -6.35
C ALA A 25 -5.57 -0.67 -5.31
N ASP A 26 -5.72 0.32 -4.46
CA ASP A 26 -6.72 0.32 -3.38
C ASP A 26 -7.85 1.29 -3.72
N LEU A 27 -9.06 0.76 -3.83
CA LEU A 27 -10.29 1.52 -4.05
C LEU A 27 -10.93 1.87 -2.71
N ASP A 28 -11.20 3.14 -2.49
CA ASP A 28 -11.96 3.58 -1.33
C ASP A 28 -13.45 3.24 -1.54
N LEU A 29 -14.00 2.38 -0.68
CA LEU A 29 -15.38 1.92 -0.81
C LEU A 29 -16.39 2.92 -0.25
N GLU A 30 -15.96 3.84 0.60
CA GLU A 30 -16.84 4.86 1.18
C GLU A 30 -17.12 6.00 0.21
N ASP A 31 -16.12 6.39 -0.59
CA ASP A 31 -16.20 7.47 -1.58
C ASP A 31 -16.29 6.94 -3.02
N PHE A 32 -16.66 5.68 -3.20
CA PHE A 32 -16.68 5.06 -4.52
C PHE A 32 -17.73 5.72 -5.43
N SER A 33 -17.25 6.28 -6.53
CA SER A 33 -18.07 6.80 -7.63
C SER A 33 -17.52 6.28 -8.95
N THR A 34 -18.38 5.78 -9.82
CA THR A 34 -17.97 5.27 -11.13
C THR A 34 -17.39 6.35 -12.05
N ASP A 35 -17.72 7.62 -11.80
CA ASP A 35 -17.24 8.74 -12.59
C ASP A 35 -15.84 9.22 -12.18
N SER A 36 -15.33 8.78 -11.01
CA SER A 36 -14.07 9.24 -10.44
C SER A 36 -13.19 8.10 -9.90
N ILE A 37 -13.18 6.95 -10.58
CA ILE A 37 -12.36 5.80 -10.17
C ILE A 37 -10.88 6.18 -10.01
N THR A 38 -10.35 6.99 -10.91
CA THR A 38 -8.95 7.45 -10.84
C THR A 38 -8.67 8.42 -9.71
N GLU A 39 -9.70 9.13 -9.24
CA GLU A 39 -9.58 10.08 -8.12
C GLU A 39 -9.72 9.41 -6.76
N THR A 40 -10.21 8.17 -6.73
CA THR A 40 -10.44 7.40 -5.49
C THR A 40 -9.55 6.16 -5.39
N THR A 41 -8.64 5.94 -6.33
CA THR A 41 -7.77 4.77 -6.35
C THR A 41 -6.34 5.14 -5.95
N ASP A 42 -5.88 4.56 -4.85
CA ASP A 42 -4.49 4.68 -4.41
C ASP A 42 -3.64 3.61 -5.10
N PHE A 43 -2.54 4.00 -5.72
CA PHE A 43 -1.59 3.08 -6.36
C PHE A 43 -0.37 2.87 -5.48
N GLY A 44 0.00 1.62 -5.27
CA GLY A 44 1.13 1.26 -4.44
C GLY A 44 2.13 0.36 -5.14
N PHE A 45 3.35 0.45 -4.68
CA PHE A 45 4.44 -0.41 -5.09
C PHE A 45 5.13 -0.93 -3.83
N GLY A 46 5.24 -2.26 -3.72
CA GLY A 46 5.84 -2.92 -2.56
C GLY A 46 6.99 -3.83 -2.94
N TYR A 47 7.92 -3.97 -2.01
CA TYR A 47 9.01 -4.93 -2.06
C TYR A 47 8.82 -5.96 -0.94
N MET A 48 8.70 -7.22 -1.31
CA MET A 48 8.58 -8.34 -0.35
C MET A 48 9.97 -8.73 0.15
N ILE A 49 10.30 -8.32 1.37
CA ILE A 49 11.60 -8.64 1.99
C ILE A 49 11.73 -10.15 2.20
N ASN A 50 10.63 -10.78 2.62
CA ASN A 50 10.48 -12.22 2.79
C ASN A 50 8.99 -12.58 2.73
N ASP A 51 8.62 -13.80 3.07
CA ASP A 51 7.22 -14.25 3.07
C ASP A 51 6.34 -13.57 4.13
N THR A 52 6.97 -12.90 5.10
CA THR A 52 6.28 -12.28 6.24
C THR A 52 6.18 -10.77 6.12
N TRP A 53 7.18 -10.09 5.56
CA TRP A 53 7.28 -8.63 5.52
C TRP A 53 7.32 -8.07 4.12
N THR A 54 6.51 -7.06 3.88
CA THR A 54 6.53 -6.21 2.67
C THR A 54 6.61 -4.75 3.09
N VAL A 55 7.45 -4.00 2.44
CA VAL A 55 7.55 -2.54 2.60
C VAL A 55 7.34 -1.88 1.25
N GLY A 56 6.82 -0.67 1.26
CA GLY A 56 6.57 0.01 0.01
C GLY A 56 6.08 1.43 0.17
N ALA A 57 5.59 1.95 -0.94
CA ALA A 57 5.07 3.30 -1.03
C ALA A 57 3.76 3.32 -1.80
N THR A 58 2.90 4.26 -1.45
CA THR A 58 1.61 4.47 -2.10
C THR A 58 1.50 5.91 -2.54
N ILE A 59 1.04 6.10 -3.78
CA ILE A 59 0.64 7.40 -4.30
C ILE A 59 -0.88 7.48 -4.11
N PRO A 60 -1.36 8.32 -3.17
CA PRO A 60 -2.79 8.47 -2.95
C PRO A 60 -3.49 9.10 -4.14
N ALA A 61 -4.78 8.83 -4.26
CA ALA A 61 -5.63 9.50 -5.22
C ALA A 61 -5.79 10.98 -4.87
N GLY A 62 -5.86 11.83 -5.87
CA GLY A 62 -6.03 13.27 -5.72
C GLY A 62 -4.75 14.08 -5.96
N ASP A 63 -4.92 15.36 -6.31
CA ASP A 63 -3.82 16.22 -6.77
C ASP A 63 -2.95 16.78 -5.63
N ASN A 64 -3.42 16.76 -4.38
CA ASN A 64 -2.76 17.39 -3.23
C ASN A 64 -2.46 16.42 -2.09
N GLU A 65 -2.50 15.12 -2.36
CA GLU A 65 -2.21 14.11 -1.35
C GLU A 65 -0.72 13.78 -1.30
N ASP A 66 -0.20 13.70 -0.09
CA ASP A 66 1.19 13.35 0.14
C ASP A 66 1.42 11.85 -0.09
N PHE A 67 2.54 11.55 -0.67
CA PHE A 67 3.05 10.21 -0.81
C PHE A 67 3.14 9.50 0.56
N ARG A 68 2.70 8.24 0.60
CA ARG A 68 2.69 7.44 1.83
C ARG A 68 3.66 6.27 1.73
N VAL A 69 4.23 5.90 2.85
CA VAL A 69 5.02 4.67 2.99
C VAL A 69 4.23 3.66 3.80
N PHE A 70 4.41 2.38 3.52
CA PHE A 70 3.72 1.33 4.24
C PHE A 70 4.63 0.15 4.56
N ALA A 71 4.25 -0.58 5.61
CA ALA A 71 4.77 -1.89 5.92
C ALA A 71 3.60 -2.86 6.15
N ARG A 72 3.74 -4.07 5.66
CA ARG A 72 2.78 -5.16 5.87
C ARG A 72 3.46 -6.32 6.57
N TYR A 73 2.76 -6.89 7.53
CA TYR A 73 3.14 -8.12 8.21
C TYR A 73 2.11 -9.20 7.89
N TYR A 74 2.52 -10.26 7.23
CA TYR A 74 1.65 -11.39 6.92
C TYR A 74 1.63 -12.36 8.10
N TRP A 75 0.50 -12.43 8.78
CA TRP A 75 0.26 -13.39 9.86
C TRP A 75 0.24 -14.82 9.31
N ASN A 76 -0.40 -14.98 8.15
CA ASN A 76 -0.39 -16.20 7.35
C ASN A 76 -0.46 -15.80 5.87
N GLU A 77 -0.65 -16.73 4.97
CA GLU A 77 -0.72 -16.45 3.53
C GLU A 77 -1.89 -15.52 3.13
N SER A 78 -2.90 -15.39 3.98
CA SER A 78 -4.13 -14.67 3.67
C SER A 78 -4.35 -13.42 4.52
N ILE A 79 -3.97 -13.43 5.79
CA ILE A 79 -4.22 -12.31 6.72
C ILE A 79 -2.95 -11.50 6.88
N TYR A 80 -3.09 -10.18 6.74
CA TYR A 80 -1.98 -9.26 6.98
C TYR A 80 -2.39 -8.09 7.87
N LEU A 81 -1.42 -7.60 8.63
CA LEU A 81 -1.49 -6.34 9.34
C LEU A 81 -0.73 -5.30 8.52
N THR A 82 -1.18 -4.06 8.53
CA THR A 82 -0.53 -2.98 7.79
C THR A 82 -0.37 -1.75 8.67
N ALA A 83 0.74 -1.05 8.45
CA ALA A 83 0.97 0.28 8.99
C ALA A 83 1.39 1.18 7.85
N ASN A 84 0.79 2.36 7.75
CA ASN A 84 1.16 3.34 6.74
C ASN A 84 1.14 4.74 7.30
N THR A 85 1.96 5.60 6.74
CA THR A 85 2.08 7.01 7.15
C THR A 85 2.62 7.85 6.00
N THR A 86 2.49 9.17 6.12
CA THR A 86 3.15 10.10 5.20
C THR A 86 4.61 10.27 5.60
N ALA A 87 5.47 10.55 4.61
CA ALA A 87 6.89 10.76 4.84
C ALA A 87 7.19 12.07 5.62
N GLU A 88 6.31 13.07 5.52
CA GLU A 88 6.50 14.39 6.15
C GLU A 88 6.07 14.43 7.60
N ASP A 89 4.88 13.87 7.93
CA ASP A 89 4.31 13.88 9.27
C ASP A 89 4.05 12.45 9.76
N PHE A 90 5.11 11.76 10.10
CA PHE A 90 5.08 10.33 10.41
C PHE A 90 4.09 9.97 11.53
N SER A 91 4.18 10.67 12.67
CA SER A 91 3.37 10.34 13.85
C SER A 91 1.91 10.79 13.72
N ASP A 92 1.66 11.92 13.06
CA ASP A 92 0.33 12.50 12.94
C ASP A 92 -0.54 11.78 11.90
N ASN A 93 0.08 11.17 10.90
CA ASN A 93 -0.61 10.52 9.79
C ASN A 93 -0.51 8.98 9.82
N LEU A 94 -0.03 8.42 10.92
CA LEU A 94 0.10 6.97 11.08
C LEU A 94 -1.28 6.31 11.11
N ARG A 95 -1.44 5.29 10.28
CA ARG A 95 -2.64 4.45 10.23
C ARG A 95 -2.24 2.99 10.40
N LEU A 96 -3.02 2.27 11.20
CA LEU A 96 -2.87 0.83 11.38
C LEU A 96 -4.10 0.13 10.83
N GLY A 97 -3.90 -1.07 10.31
CA GLY A 97 -5.01 -1.81 9.75
C GLY A 97 -4.73 -3.28 9.56
N ALA A 98 -5.73 -3.95 9.04
CA ALA A 98 -5.68 -5.36 8.70
C ALA A 98 -6.41 -5.61 7.40
N GLY A 99 -5.97 -6.62 6.68
CA GLY A 99 -6.59 -7.02 5.44
C GLY A 99 -6.56 -8.52 5.24
N TYR A 100 -7.35 -8.97 4.29
CA TYR A 100 -7.39 -10.36 3.86
C TYR A 100 -7.02 -10.43 2.38
N SER A 101 -6.11 -11.33 2.04
CA SER A 101 -5.62 -11.51 0.68
C SER A 101 -6.19 -12.80 0.09
N PHE A 102 -7.08 -12.67 -0.88
CA PHE A 102 -7.64 -13.80 -1.62
C PHE A 102 -6.91 -13.97 -2.95
N ALA A 103 -6.39 -15.16 -3.21
CA ALA A 103 -5.87 -15.48 -4.52
C ALA A 103 -7.04 -15.55 -5.52
N ALA A 104 -7.12 -14.58 -6.43
CA ALA A 104 -8.19 -14.48 -7.40
C ALA A 104 -7.86 -15.22 -8.69
N TYR A 105 -6.71 -14.93 -9.29
CA TYR A 105 -6.25 -15.58 -10.52
C TYR A 105 -4.74 -15.42 -10.68
N GLY A 106 -4.01 -16.54 -10.72
CA GLY A 106 -2.56 -16.52 -10.89
C GLY A 106 -1.87 -15.69 -9.80
N SER A 107 -1.21 -14.61 -10.20
CA SER A 107 -0.52 -13.67 -9.30
C SER A 107 -1.39 -12.49 -8.84
N PHE A 108 -2.67 -12.47 -9.21
CA PHE A 108 -3.62 -11.46 -8.77
C PHE A 108 -4.31 -11.86 -7.47
N TYR A 109 -4.38 -10.89 -6.57
CA TYR A 109 -5.02 -11.03 -5.26
C TYR A 109 -6.06 -9.94 -5.07
N LEU A 110 -7.20 -10.32 -4.49
CA LEU A 110 -8.24 -9.39 -4.04
C LEU A 110 -8.03 -9.16 -2.54
N GLU A 111 -7.90 -7.89 -2.13
CA GLU A 111 -7.44 -7.55 -0.78
C GLU A 111 -8.37 -6.54 -0.09
N PRO A 112 -9.56 -6.96 0.39
CA PRO A 112 -10.32 -6.09 1.27
C PRO A 112 -9.52 -5.79 2.53
N ASN A 113 -9.50 -4.51 2.91
CA ASN A 113 -8.76 -4.07 4.08
C ASN A 113 -9.45 -2.92 4.80
N TYR A 114 -9.17 -2.81 6.08
CA TYR A 114 -9.66 -1.74 6.94
C TYR A 114 -8.48 -1.11 7.68
N THR A 115 -8.38 0.20 7.63
CA THR A 115 -7.35 0.96 8.34
C THR A 115 -7.98 2.00 9.26
N LEU A 116 -7.31 2.25 10.37
CA LEU A 116 -7.74 3.20 11.39
C LEU A 116 -6.61 4.18 11.68
N SER A 117 -6.93 5.46 11.73
CA SER A 117 -5.96 6.48 12.13
C SER A 117 -5.57 6.31 13.60
N VAL A 118 -4.28 6.35 13.90
CA VAL A 118 -3.79 6.28 15.29
C VAL A 118 -4.09 7.56 16.05
N LYS A 119 -4.01 8.71 15.35
CA LYS A 119 -4.35 10.01 15.94
C LYS A 119 -5.87 10.21 15.96
N GLU A 120 -6.38 10.63 17.10
CA GLU A 120 -7.77 11.03 17.26
C GLU A 120 -8.01 12.41 16.63
N ASP A 121 -9.20 12.62 16.10
CA ASP A 121 -9.62 13.94 15.62
C ASP A 121 -9.99 14.87 16.79
N VAL A 122 -10.45 16.08 16.47
CA VAL A 122 -10.85 17.07 17.49
C VAL A 122 -12.03 16.63 18.36
N ASN A 123 -12.79 15.63 17.94
CA ASN A 123 -13.92 15.06 18.68
C ASN A 123 -13.52 13.79 19.47
N GLY A 124 -12.27 13.37 19.43
CA GLY A 124 -11.78 12.14 20.05
C GLY A 124 -12.06 10.88 19.23
N ASP A 125 -12.48 11.02 17.98
CA ASP A 125 -12.78 9.90 17.08
C ASP A 125 -11.58 9.59 16.19
N ARG A 126 -11.44 8.31 15.84
CA ARG A 126 -10.42 7.83 14.91
C ARG A 126 -11.05 7.58 13.54
N ASN A 127 -10.42 8.11 12.51
CA ASN A 127 -10.91 7.95 11.15
C ASN A 127 -10.58 6.56 10.61
N GLY A 128 -11.61 5.74 10.39
CA GLY A 128 -11.50 4.43 9.76
C GLY A 128 -11.80 4.50 8.26
N LYS A 129 -11.10 3.66 7.47
CA LYS A 129 -11.35 3.52 6.02
C LYS A 129 -11.43 2.06 5.64
N LEU A 130 -12.50 1.71 4.94
CA LEU A 130 -12.67 0.40 4.31
C LEU A 130 -12.30 0.53 2.83
N LYS A 131 -11.33 -0.27 2.39
CA LYS A 131 -10.85 -0.28 1.01
C LYS A 131 -10.90 -1.68 0.42
N LEU A 132 -11.08 -1.74 -0.89
CA LEU A 132 -10.91 -2.96 -1.66
C LEU A 132 -9.63 -2.84 -2.48
N GLY A 133 -8.64 -3.63 -2.15
CA GLY A 133 -7.37 -3.66 -2.84
C GLY A 133 -7.34 -4.72 -3.94
N LEU A 134 -6.60 -4.42 -4.98
CA LEU A 134 -6.12 -5.38 -5.97
C LEU A 134 -4.61 -5.39 -5.88
N ALA A 135 -4.01 -6.58 -5.79
CA ALA A 135 -2.57 -6.73 -5.76
C ALA A 135 -2.09 -7.68 -6.85
N TYR A 136 -0.99 -7.33 -7.47
CA TYR A 136 -0.26 -8.21 -8.37
C TYR A 136 1.13 -8.46 -7.81
N ARG A 137 1.45 -9.71 -7.58
CA ARG A 137 2.76 -10.14 -7.05
C ARG A 137 3.58 -10.77 -8.16
N PHE A 138 4.72 -10.18 -8.39
CA PHE A 138 5.68 -10.71 -9.37
C PHE A 138 6.42 -11.93 -8.84
#